data_c53be86082284dc14ac46371cde86898
#
_entry.id   c53be86082284dc14ac46371cde86898
#
_cell.length_a   1.000
_cell.length_b   1.000
_cell.length_c   1.000
_cell.angle_alpha   90.00
_cell.angle_beta   90.00
_cell.angle_gamma   90.00
#
_symmetry.space_group_name_H-M   'P 1'
#
loop_
_entity.id
_entity.type
_entity.pdbx_description
1 polymer ?
#
loop_
_entity_poly.entity_id
_entity_poly.type
_entity_poly.pdbx_seq_one_letter_code
_entity_poly.pdbx_strand_id
1 'polypeptide(L)'
;MKQKSLRAVIASAVVTTALALSIGGFATVSLRDSQIETVDQQLKKIADAVRSNPESPVSSALDAASEEDFNITIAIVSSKNKITIINESKLTLESLPQDSQLSAALISPITVEGEENYRLLAQVISGGDRLLFADSLLAIESTYSSNLERLFLFTVFADLVAIAISALLLARNNRKLEAESLLRMQRFLADASHDLRTPLTVIKGYSELLSKGQISNPEDRGRAFERVNSEILRMENLIHDLLLLAELGETSRPIFAELDLSDLLTSYVHDFTTLNPGRQLVEEIESGVMIEGSIEHLRRLIQNVFNNIARHTPVDASVKVYLGRQGKKVLLTIEDGGAGLPPSGYRDGVTALNRFDTSRSPETGGSGLGLSIIAAIVSEHNGILNLRKSNLGGLAVEIIF
;
A
#
# COMPACT_ATOMS: atom_id res chain seq x y z
N MET A 1 3.36 5.83 3.75
CA MET A 1 2.26 4.93 3.33
C MET A 1 1.67 5.29 1.95
N LYS A 2 1.37 6.56 1.63
CA LYS A 2 0.74 6.99 0.35
C LYS A 2 1.49 6.50 -0.92
N GLN A 3 2.83 6.51 -0.90
CA GLN A 3 3.64 6.15 -2.07
C GLN A 3 3.67 4.63 -2.34
N LYS A 4 3.57 3.79 -1.31
CA LYS A 4 3.52 2.32 -1.46
C LYS A 4 2.18 1.85 -2.01
N SER A 5 1.06 2.43 -1.56
CA SER A 5 -0.28 2.09 -2.07
C SER A 5 -0.49 2.54 -3.52
N LEU A 6 0.01 3.71 -3.90
CA LEU A 6 -0.04 4.17 -5.28
C LEU A 6 0.76 3.25 -6.23
N ARG A 7 1.96 2.84 -5.83
CA ARG A 7 2.78 1.89 -6.60
C ARG A 7 2.08 0.53 -6.77
N ALA A 8 1.40 0.04 -5.75
CA ALA A 8 0.64 -1.21 -5.83
C ALA A 8 -0.54 -1.12 -6.81
N VAL A 9 -1.27 0.00 -6.82
CA VAL A 9 -2.37 0.24 -7.77
C VAL A 9 -1.85 0.31 -9.20
N ILE A 10 -0.76 1.04 -9.45
CA ILE A 10 -0.15 1.14 -10.78
C ILE A 10 0.35 -0.25 -11.24
N ALA A 11 1.04 -0.99 -10.37
CA ALA A 11 1.52 -2.33 -10.72
C ALA A 11 0.37 -3.29 -11.03
N SER A 12 -0.72 -3.25 -10.29
CA SER A 12 -1.92 -4.05 -10.55
C SER A 12 -2.55 -3.69 -11.91
N ALA A 13 -2.71 -2.40 -12.22
CA ALA A 13 -3.22 -1.95 -13.50
C ALA A 13 -2.36 -2.43 -14.67
N VAL A 14 -1.04 -2.27 -14.58
CA VAL A 14 -0.11 -2.73 -15.62
C VAL A 14 -0.22 -4.24 -15.85
N VAL A 15 -0.33 -5.04 -14.80
CA VAL A 15 -0.46 -6.50 -14.91
C VAL A 15 -1.79 -6.90 -15.54
N THR A 16 -2.89 -6.27 -15.14
CA THR A 16 -4.22 -6.56 -15.71
C THR A 16 -4.32 -6.16 -17.17
N THR A 17 -3.77 -5.00 -17.55
CA THR A 17 -3.71 -4.55 -18.95
C THR A 17 -2.86 -5.50 -19.80
N ALA A 18 -1.68 -5.90 -19.32
CA ALA A 18 -0.81 -6.83 -20.03
C ALA A 18 -1.48 -8.19 -20.25
N LEU A 19 -2.19 -8.72 -19.25
CA LEU A 19 -2.95 -9.96 -19.36
C LEU A 19 -4.11 -9.85 -20.34
N ALA A 20 -4.89 -8.75 -20.28
CA ALA A 20 -6.02 -8.53 -21.19
C ALA A 20 -5.56 -8.42 -22.64
N LEU A 21 -4.48 -7.66 -22.91
CA LEU A 21 -3.91 -7.53 -24.24
C LEU A 21 -3.31 -8.84 -24.75
N SER A 22 -2.65 -9.62 -23.87
CA SER A 22 -2.08 -10.91 -24.27
C SER A 22 -3.17 -11.93 -24.62
N ILE A 23 -4.16 -12.10 -23.76
CA ILE A 23 -5.25 -13.08 -23.97
C ILE A 23 -6.13 -12.64 -25.12
N GLY A 24 -6.57 -11.37 -25.13
CA GLY A 24 -7.43 -10.83 -26.18
C GLY A 24 -6.72 -10.76 -27.53
N GLY A 25 -5.45 -10.36 -27.56
CA GLY A 25 -4.63 -10.36 -28.76
C GLY A 25 -4.44 -11.77 -29.34
N PHE A 26 -4.12 -12.74 -28.48
CA PHE A 26 -4.02 -14.14 -28.90
C PHE A 26 -5.34 -14.67 -29.47
N ALA A 27 -6.46 -14.37 -28.82
CA ALA A 27 -7.78 -14.81 -29.27
C ALA A 27 -8.15 -14.20 -30.65
N THR A 28 -7.85 -12.93 -30.88
CA THR A 28 -8.11 -12.26 -32.16
C THR A 28 -7.25 -12.80 -33.29
N VAL A 29 -5.97 -13.07 -33.02
CA VAL A 29 -5.06 -13.71 -34.00
C VAL A 29 -5.53 -15.13 -34.32
N SER A 30 -5.82 -15.94 -33.29
CA SER A 30 -6.31 -17.31 -33.46
C SER A 30 -7.63 -17.38 -34.28
N LEU A 31 -8.53 -16.44 -34.03
CA LEU A 31 -9.79 -16.36 -34.82
C LEU A 31 -9.51 -16.04 -36.29
N ARG A 32 -8.64 -15.07 -36.57
CA ARG A 32 -8.23 -14.74 -37.95
C ARG A 32 -7.60 -15.93 -38.63
N ASP A 33 -6.67 -16.61 -38.00
CA ASP A 33 -6.01 -17.77 -38.60
C ASP A 33 -6.97 -18.91 -38.86
N SER A 34 -7.92 -19.17 -37.97
CA SER A 34 -8.99 -20.15 -38.15
C SER A 34 -9.92 -19.80 -39.35
N GLN A 35 -10.22 -18.52 -39.53
CA GLN A 35 -11.01 -18.07 -40.67
C GLN A 35 -10.25 -18.22 -41.99
N ILE A 36 -8.94 -17.92 -42.00
CA ILE A 36 -8.09 -18.14 -43.20
C ILE A 36 -8.01 -19.64 -43.51
N GLU A 37 -7.87 -20.49 -42.50
CA GLU A 37 -7.87 -21.95 -42.71
C GLU A 37 -9.18 -22.45 -43.30
N THR A 38 -10.31 -21.86 -42.91
CA THR A 38 -11.61 -22.17 -43.49
C THR A 38 -11.63 -21.84 -45.01
N VAL A 39 -11.10 -20.66 -45.36
CA VAL A 39 -10.97 -20.27 -46.79
C VAL A 39 -10.06 -21.27 -47.51
N ASP A 40 -8.93 -21.66 -46.92
CA ASP A 40 -8.02 -22.64 -47.50
C ASP A 40 -8.69 -23.98 -47.78
N GLN A 41 -9.54 -24.44 -46.85
CA GLN A 41 -10.31 -25.69 -47.02
C GLN A 41 -11.33 -25.56 -48.17
N GLN A 42 -12.00 -24.41 -48.30
CA GLN A 42 -12.92 -24.15 -49.42
C GLN A 42 -12.21 -24.18 -50.76
N LEU A 43 -11.07 -23.48 -50.89
CA LEU A 43 -10.26 -23.48 -52.11
C LEU A 43 -9.77 -24.89 -52.47
N LYS A 44 -9.28 -25.67 -51.49
CA LYS A 44 -8.88 -27.06 -51.71
C LYS A 44 -10.02 -27.96 -52.15
N LYS A 45 -11.22 -27.80 -51.59
CA LYS A 45 -12.39 -28.59 -51.95
C LYS A 45 -12.77 -28.38 -53.42
N ILE A 46 -12.73 -27.15 -53.91
CA ILE A 46 -12.96 -26.86 -55.35
C ILE A 46 -11.83 -27.46 -56.19
N ALA A 47 -10.56 -27.32 -55.79
CA ALA A 47 -9.45 -27.87 -56.50
C ALA A 47 -9.54 -29.42 -56.61
N ASP A 48 -9.95 -30.08 -55.52
CA ASP A 48 -10.15 -31.55 -55.49
C ASP A 48 -11.31 -31.99 -56.41
N ALA A 49 -12.41 -31.20 -56.50
CA ALA A 49 -13.48 -31.45 -57.44
C ALA A 49 -12.99 -31.39 -58.92
N VAL A 50 -12.15 -30.39 -59.22
CA VAL A 50 -11.51 -30.28 -60.54
C VAL A 50 -10.57 -31.46 -60.82
N ARG A 51 -9.79 -31.89 -59.82
CA ARG A 51 -8.88 -33.03 -59.95
C ARG A 51 -9.61 -34.35 -60.20
N SER A 52 -10.80 -34.46 -59.64
CA SER A 52 -11.66 -35.68 -59.79
C SER A 52 -12.30 -35.78 -61.15
N ASN A 53 -12.44 -34.67 -61.89
CA ASN A 53 -13.03 -34.64 -63.22
C ASN A 53 -12.20 -33.79 -64.20
N PRO A 54 -11.05 -34.31 -64.67
CA PRO A 54 -10.13 -33.61 -65.55
C PRO A 54 -10.63 -33.28 -66.95
N GLU A 55 -11.70 -33.95 -67.42
CA GLU A 55 -12.29 -33.73 -68.77
C GLU A 55 -13.12 -32.42 -68.83
N SER A 56 -13.63 -32.00 -67.67
CA SER A 56 -14.47 -30.79 -67.57
C SER A 56 -14.07 -29.92 -66.34
N PRO A 57 -12.82 -29.40 -66.27
CA PRO A 57 -12.29 -28.76 -65.10
C PRO A 57 -13.04 -27.49 -64.69
N VAL A 58 -13.51 -26.71 -65.65
CA VAL A 58 -14.22 -25.46 -65.40
C VAL A 58 -15.62 -25.70 -64.83
N SER A 59 -16.39 -26.62 -65.45
CA SER A 59 -17.73 -26.94 -64.97
C SER A 59 -17.66 -27.55 -63.57
N SER A 60 -16.71 -28.46 -63.33
CA SER A 60 -16.49 -29.04 -61.95
C SER A 60 -16.16 -28.03 -60.89
N ALA A 61 -15.38 -26.99 -61.23
CA ALA A 61 -15.08 -25.89 -60.34
C ALA A 61 -16.35 -25.05 -60.04
N LEU A 62 -17.11 -24.71 -61.04
CA LEU A 62 -18.36 -23.93 -60.90
C LEU A 62 -19.42 -24.69 -60.12
N ASP A 63 -19.59 -25.98 -60.41
CA ASP A 63 -20.57 -26.84 -59.74
C ASP A 63 -20.21 -26.98 -58.27
N ALA A 64 -18.94 -27.24 -57.95
CA ALA A 64 -18.45 -27.33 -56.55
C ALA A 64 -18.59 -26.02 -55.78
N ALA A 65 -18.33 -24.88 -56.44
CA ALA A 65 -18.52 -23.57 -55.82
C ALA A 65 -19.99 -23.26 -55.58
N SER A 66 -20.86 -23.64 -56.52
CA SER A 66 -22.31 -23.38 -56.47
C SER A 66 -23.02 -24.31 -55.45
N GLU A 67 -22.69 -25.60 -55.43
CA GLU A 67 -23.29 -26.58 -54.50
C GLU A 67 -23.05 -26.23 -53.02
N GLU A 68 -21.90 -25.63 -52.71
CA GLU A 68 -21.50 -25.28 -51.37
C GLU A 68 -21.70 -23.79 -51.01
N ASP A 69 -22.28 -23.03 -51.98
CA ASP A 69 -22.47 -21.55 -51.85
C ASP A 69 -21.17 -20.79 -51.53
N PHE A 70 -20.05 -21.24 -52.10
CA PHE A 70 -18.76 -20.59 -51.91
C PHE A 70 -18.63 -19.35 -52.78
N ASN A 71 -18.31 -18.23 -52.17
CA ASN A 71 -18.16 -16.95 -52.88
C ASN A 71 -16.71 -16.75 -53.38
N ILE A 72 -16.28 -17.62 -54.29
CA ILE A 72 -14.90 -17.73 -54.79
C ILE A 72 -14.84 -17.24 -56.23
N THR A 73 -13.83 -16.39 -56.54
CA THR A 73 -13.52 -15.99 -57.90
C THR A 73 -12.75 -17.11 -58.61
N ILE A 74 -13.25 -17.53 -59.77
CA ILE A 74 -12.62 -18.57 -60.60
C ILE A 74 -12.15 -17.89 -61.90
N ALA A 75 -10.87 -18.05 -62.22
CA ALA A 75 -10.25 -17.51 -63.42
C ALA A 75 -9.35 -18.52 -64.13
N ILE A 76 -9.17 -18.41 -65.42
CA ILE A 76 -8.18 -19.16 -66.21
C ILE A 76 -7.03 -18.25 -66.58
N VAL A 77 -5.82 -18.73 -66.39
CA VAL A 77 -4.60 -18.15 -66.92
C VAL A 77 -4.06 -19.04 -68.02
N SER A 78 -4.13 -18.54 -69.23
CA SER A 78 -3.60 -19.28 -70.36
C SER A 78 -2.06 -19.34 -70.33
N SER A 79 -1.50 -20.31 -71.10
CA SER A 79 -0.06 -20.44 -71.31
C SER A 79 0.63 -19.16 -71.87
N LYS A 80 -0.14 -18.21 -72.41
CA LYS A 80 0.27 -16.89 -72.88
C LYS A 80 0.07 -15.78 -71.84
N ASN A 81 -0.10 -16.12 -70.57
CA ASN A 81 -0.30 -15.17 -69.46
C ASN A 81 -1.54 -14.24 -69.63
N LYS A 82 -2.61 -14.71 -70.30
CA LYS A 82 -3.86 -13.99 -70.38
C LYS A 82 -4.83 -14.52 -69.34
N ILE A 83 -5.34 -13.64 -68.46
CA ILE A 83 -6.42 -13.95 -67.51
C ILE A 83 -7.76 -13.88 -68.21
N THR A 84 -8.60 -14.85 -67.91
CA THR A 84 -10.05 -14.84 -68.28
C THR A 84 -10.84 -15.21 -67.04
N ILE A 85 -11.62 -14.28 -66.49
CA ILE A 85 -12.47 -14.51 -65.34
C ILE A 85 -13.68 -15.32 -65.82
N ILE A 86 -13.98 -16.40 -65.10
CA ILE A 86 -15.10 -17.30 -65.45
C ILE A 86 -16.29 -17.03 -64.53
N ASN A 87 -16.01 -16.92 -63.24
CA ASN A 87 -16.98 -16.56 -62.21
C ASN A 87 -16.37 -15.46 -61.36
N GLU A 88 -17.04 -14.32 -61.27
CA GLU A 88 -16.62 -13.18 -60.46
C GLU A 88 -17.40 -13.20 -59.14
N SER A 89 -16.66 -13.21 -58.04
CA SER A 89 -17.24 -13.04 -56.71
C SER A 89 -17.08 -11.58 -56.25
N LYS A 90 -16.97 -11.37 -54.94
CA LYS A 90 -16.65 -10.06 -54.37
C LYS A 90 -15.23 -9.58 -54.69
N LEU A 91 -14.33 -10.49 -55.08
CA LEU A 91 -12.96 -10.20 -55.46
C LEU A 91 -12.84 -10.03 -56.97
N THR A 92 -12.43 -8.86 -57.43
CA THR A 92 -12.08 -8.61 -58.83
C THR A 92 -10.57 -8.77 -59.01
N LEU A 93 -10.13 -9.73 -59.81
CA LEU A 93 -8.71 -9.93 -60.14
C LEU A 93 -8.30 -8.94 -61.25
N GLU A 94 -7.86 -7.75 -60.85
CA GLU A 94 -7.46 -6.67 -61.77
C GLU A 94 -6.13 -6.94 -62.52
N SER A 95 -5.23 -7.70 -61.89
CA SER A 95 -3.93 -8.00 -62.45
C SER A 95 -3.52 -9.46 -62.23
N LEU A 96 -2.63 -9.94 -63.13
CA LEU A 96 -2.06 -11.28 -62.99
C LEU A 96 -1.14 -11.33 -61.74
N PRO A 97 -1.30 -12.33 -60.87
CA PRO A 97 -0.31 -12.59 -59.83
C PRO A 97 1.07 -12.85 -60.42
N GLN A 98 2.11 -12.53 -59.69
CA GLN A 98 3.50 -12.76 -60.15
C GLN A 98 3.74 -14.27 -60.38
N ASP A 99 4.65 -14.60 -61.30
CA ASP A 99 4.95 -16.00 -61.62
C ASP A 99 5.45 -16.81 -60.42
N SER A 100 6.14 -16.17 -59.49
CA SER A 100 6.52 -16.77 -58.21
C SER A 100 5.33 -17.14 -57.32
N GLN A 101 4.33 -16.25 -57.25
CA GLN A 101 3.09 -16.46 -56.53
C GLN A 101 2.25 -17.56 -57.17
N LEU A 102 2.13 -17.54 -58.49
CA LEU A 102 1.44 -18.59 -59.22
C LEU A 102 2.08 -19.96 -59.01
N SER A 103 3.39 -20.02 -58.99
CA SER A 103 4.12 -21.27 -58.74
C SER A 103 3.93 -21.77 -57.30
N ALA A 104 3.92 -20.87 -56.31
CA ALA A 104 3.64 -21.24 -54.93
C ALA A 104 2.17 -21.67 -54.74
N ALA A 105 1.24 -20.99 -55.41
CA ALA A 105 -0.21 -21.31 -55.39
C ALA A 105 -0.53 -22.70 -55.95
N LEU A 106 0.33 -23.26 -56.78
CA LEU A 106 0.17 -24.64 -57.26
C LEU A 106 0.42 -25.72 -56.19
N ILE A 107 1.12 -25.34 -55.15
CA ILE A 107 1.54 -26.28 -54.06
C ILE A 107 0.53 -26.19 -52.90
N SER A 108 0.17 -24.98 -52.47
CA SER A 108 -0.72 -24.71 -51.36
C SER A 108 -1.40 -23.34 -51.52
N PRO A 109 -2.52 -23.09 -50.83
CA PRO A 109 -3.09 -21.74 -50.78
C PRO A 109 -2.09 -20.72 -50.23
N ILE A 110 -1.95 -19.59 -50.90
CA ILE A 110 -1.07 -18.49 -50.49
C ILE A 110 -1.88 -17.19 -50.34
N THR A 111 -1.37 -16.27 -49.52
CA THR A 111 -1.89 -14.90 -49.51
C THR A 111 -1.18 -14.07 -50.56
N VAL A 112 -1.94 -13.39 -51.36
CA VAL A 112 -1.46 -12.37 -52.34
C VAL A 112 -1.81 -11.01 -51.74
N GLU A 113 -0.80 -10.18 -51.54
CA GLU A 113 -0.97 -8.81 -51.05
C GLU A 113 -1.18 -7.87 -52.25
N GLY A 114 -2.15 -6.95 -52.14
CA GLY A 114 -2.49 -5.97 -53.15
C GLY A 114 -3.34 -4.85 -52.56
N GLU A 115 -4.12 -4.16 -53.39
CA GLU A 115 -5.14 -3.21 -52.89
C GLU A 115 -6.16 -3.92 -51.99
N GLU A 116 -6.48 -5.14 -52.32
CA GLU A 116 -7.25 -6.07 -51.52
C GLU A 116 -6.47 -7.38 -51.40
N ASN A 117 -6.20 -7.81 -50.12
CA ASN A 117 -5.53 -9.06 -49.87
C ASN A 117 -6.47 -10.24 -50.12
N TYR A 118 -5.98 -11.28 -50.76
CA TYR A 118 -6.78 -12.46 -51.09
C TYR A 118 -5.97 -13.76 -50.94
N ARG A 119 -6.71 -14.86 -50.74
CA ARG A 119 -6.14 -16.23 -50.78
C ARG A 119 -6.24 -16.75 -52.20
N LEU A 120 -5.16 -17.36 -52.67
CA LEU A 120 -5.03 -17.90 -54.01
C LEU A 120 -4.58 -19.36 -53.98
N LEU A 121 -5.28 -20.21 -54.68
CA LEU A 121 -4.86 -21.57 -55.03
C LEU A 121 -4.94 -21.72 -56.55
N ALA A 122 -3.95 -22.41 -57.13
CA ALA A 122 -3.88 -22.64 -58.55
C ALA A 122 -3.82 -24.13 -58.85
N GLN A 123 -4.35 -24.52 -60.03
CA GLN A 123 -4.27 -25.89 -60.50
C GLN A 123 -4.00 -25.91 -62.03
N VAL A 124 -3.08 -26.75 -62.44
CA VAL A 124 -2.81 -26.97 -63.86
C VAL A 124 -3.89 -27.82 -64.45
N ILE A 125 -4.44 -27.38 -65.62
CA ILE A 125 -5.44 -28.09 -66.38
C ILE A 125 -4.89 -28.52 -67.74
N SER A 126 -5.67 -29.23 -68.55
CA SER A 126 -5.27 -29.75 -69.86
C SER A 126 -4.84 -28.61 -70.80
N GLY A 127 -3.69 -28.79 -71.48
CA GLY A 127 -3.14 -27.78 -72.42
C GLY A 127 -2.14 -26.84 -71.80
N GLY A 128 -1.78 -27.00 -70.49
CA GLY A 128 -0.80 -26.14 -69.81
C GLY A 128 -1.38 -24.84 -69.24
N ASP A 129 -2.67 -24.62 -69.36
CA ASP A 129 -3.39 -23.51 -68.73
C ASP A 129 -3.53 -23.76 -67.19
N ARG A 130 -3.71 -22.70 -66.44
CA ARG A 130 -3.88 -22.76 -64.98
C ARG A 130 -5.27 -22.25 -64.58
N LEU A 131 -5.95 -23.01 -63.78
CA LEU A 131 -7.21 -22.58 -63.16
C LEU A 131 -6.88 -21.97 -61.80
N LEU A 132 -7.36 -20.77 -61.55
CA LEU A 132 -7.15 -20.02 -60.31
C LEU A 132 -8.41 -19.98 -59.47
N PHE A 133 -8.28 -20.20 -58.18
CA PHE A 133 -9.33 -20.05 -57.18
C PHE A 133 -8.88 -18.97 -56.20
N ALA A 134 -9.66 -17.90 -56.09
CA ALA A 134 -9.31 -16.80 -55.22
C ALA A 134 -10.50 -16.34 -54.39
N ASP A 135 -10.23 -16.04 -53.11
CA ASP A 135 -11.23 -15.48 -52.19
C ASP A 135 -10.65 -14.28 -51.44
N SER A 136 -11.47 -13.26 -51.25
CA SER A 136 -11.12 -12.00 -50.58
C SER A 136 -10.91 -12.19 -49.09
N LEU A 137 -9.86 -11.61 -48.57
CA LEU A 137 -9.60 -11.54 -47.11
C LEU A 137 -10.14 -10.26 -46.46
N LEU A 138 -10.76 -9.34 -47.22
CA LEU A 138 -11.22 -8.04 -46.74
C LEU A 138 -12.14 -8.15 -45.54
N ALA A 139 -13.10 -9.06 -45.54
CA ALA A 139 -14.04 -9.27 -44.45
C ALA A 139 -13.33 -9.80 -43.18
N ILE A 140 -12.36 -10.69 -43.36
CA ILE A 140 -11.56 -11.25 -42.26
C ILE A 140 -10.67 -10.17 -41.64
N GLU A 141 -9.99 -9.38 -42.48
CA GLU A 141 -9.08 -8.32 -42.04
C GLU A 141 -9.84 -7.15 -41.39
N SER A 142 -11.00 -6.78 -41.92
CA SER A 142 -11.85 -5.77 -41.31
C SER A 142 -12.41 -6.21 -39.95
N THR A 143 -12.77 -7.48 -39.80
CA THR A 143 -13.20 -8.06 -38.54
C THR A 143 -12.04 -8.10 -37.56
N TYR A 144 -10.85 -8.49 -37.99
CA TYR A 144 -9.64 -8.52 -37.17
C TYR A 144 -9.27 -7.12 -36.64
N SER A 145 -9.23 -6.11 -37.49
CA SER A 145 -8.95 -4.72 -37.13
C SER A 145 -9.98 -4.15 -36.14
N SER A 146 -11.27 -4.40 -36.41
CA SER A 146 -12.36 -3.99 -35.52
C SER A 146 -12.29 -4.65 -34.15
N ASN A 147 -11.91 -5.93 -34.09
CA ASN A 147 -11.75 -6.65 -32.83
C ASN A 147 -10.53 -6.11 -32.01
N LEU A 148 -9.43 -5.75 -32.67
CA LEU A 148 -8.29 -5.11 -32.03
C LEU A 148 -8.65 -3.73 -31.45
N GLU A 149 -9.38 -2.92 -32.22
CA GLU A 149 -9.85 -1.61 -31.79
C GLU A 149 -10.78 -1.73 -30.56
N ARG A 150 -11.74 -2.65 -30.60
CA ARG A 150 -12.62 -2.94 -29.45
C ARG A 150 -11.84 -3.40 -28.23
N LEU A 151 -10.88 -4.31 -28.40
CA LEU A 151 -10.02 -4.78 -27.32
C LEU A 151 -9.27 -3.62 -26.67
N PHE A 152 -8.71 -2.72 -27.48
CA PHE A 152 -8.02 -1.53 -26.99
C PHE A 152 -8.95 -0.61 -26.19
N LEU A 153 -10.13 -0.30 -26.74
CA LEU A 153 -11.11 0.56 -26.06
C LEU A 153 -11.59 -0.06 -24.74
N PHE A 154 -11.86 -1.37 -24.72
CA PHE A 154 -12.26 -2.07 -23.50
C PHE A 154 -11.16 -2.05 -22.42
N THR A 155 -9.91 -2.25 -22.82
CA THR A 155 -8.79 -2.21 -21.85
C THR A 155 -8.62 -0.82 -21.26
N VAL A 156 -8.63 0.22 -22.07
CA VAL A 156 -8.55 1.62 -21.62
C VAL A 156 -9.72 1.96 -20.67
N PHE A 157 -10.93 1.56 -21.01
CA PHE A 157 -12.10 1.81 -20.16
C PHE A 157 -12.00 1.07 -18.82
N ALA A 158 -11.59 -0.20 -18.84
CA ALA A 158 -11.41 -0.99 -17.63
C ALA A 158 -10.34 -0.37 -16.69
N ASP A 159 -9.22 0.10 -17.24
CA ASP A 159 -8.17 0.78 -16.47
C ASP A 159 -8.67 2.09 -15.85
N LEU A 160 -9.41 2.90 -16.59
CA LEU A 160 -10.00 4.14 -16.05
C LEU A 160 -10.96 3.85 -14.88
N VAL A 161 -11.80 2.82 -15.00
CA VAL A 161 -12.71 2.39 -13.93
C VAL A 161 -11.92 1.89 -12.72
N ALA A 162 -10.88 1.09 -12.90
CA ALA A 162 -10.03 0.58 -11.83
C ALA A 162 -9.32 1.72 -11.09
N ILE A 163 -8.79 2.71 -11.81
CA ILE A 163 -8.17 3.91 -11.23
C ILE A 163 -9.19 4.71 -10.42
N ALA A 164 -10.40 4.93 -10.97
CA ALA A 164 -11.45 5.69 -10.28
C ALA A 164 -11.89 5.00 -8.97
N ILE A 165 -12.10 3.67 -8.99
CA ILE A 165 -12.45 2.89 -7.80
C ILE A 165 -11.32 2.97 -6.76
N SER A 166 -10.07 2.80 -7.19
CA SER A 166 -8.90 2.88 -6.31
C SER A 166 -8.76 4.26 -5.66
N ALA A 167 -8.98 5.33 -6.42
CA ALA A 167 -8.97 6.70 -5.90
C ALA A 167 -10.07 6.95 -4.87
N LEU A 168 -11.29 6.44 -5.12
CA LEU A 168 -12.41 6.52 -4.18
C LEU A 168 -12.14 5.76 -2.87
N LEU A 169 -11.58 4.55 -2.96
CA LEU A 169 -11.23 3.75 -1.77
C LEU A 169 -10.14 4.42 -0.95
N LEU A 170 -9.10 4.97 -1.60
CA LEU A 170 -8.04 5.72 -0.94
C LEU A 170 -8.57 6.99 -0.26
N ALA A 171 -9.44 7.74 -0.94
CA ALA A 171 -10.07 8.94 -0.37
C ALA A 171 -10.95 8.62 0.85
N ARG A 172 -11.74 7.55 0.78
CA ARG A 172 -12.54 7.08 1.92
C ARG A 172 -11.70 6.67 3.12
N ASN A 173 -10.62 5.93 2.87
CA ASN A 173 -9.71 5.48 3.93
C ASN A 173 -8.99 6.66 4.60
N ASN A 174 -8.51 7.63 3.81
CA ASN A 174 -7.88 8.84 4.33
C ASN A 174 -8.87 9.65 5.21
N ARG A 175 -10.12 9.84 4.75
CA ARG A 175 -11.15 10.54 5.55
C ARG A 175 -11.45 9.86 6.88
N LYS A 176 -11.48 8.53 6.91
CA LYS A 176 -11.66 7.78 8.17
C LYS A 176 -10.49 8.01 9.12
N LEU A 177 -9.24 7.92 8.64
CA LEU A 177 -8.06 8.16 9.46
C LEU A 177 -8.00 9.60 9.97
N GLU A 178 -8.36 10.58 9.15
CA GLU A 178 -8.46 11.99 9.56
C GLU A 178 -9.55 12.20 10.62
N ALA A 179 -10.74 11.62 10.44
CA ALA A 179 -11.83 11.70 11.41
C ALA A 179 -11.46 11.05 12.75
N GLU A 180 -10.83 9.88 12.73
CA GLU A 180 -10.35 9.22 13.95
C GLU A 180 -9.25 10.04 14.64
N SER A 181 -8.36 10.69 13.88
CA SER A 181 -7.34 11.58 14.43
C SER A 181 -7.95 12.81 15.08
N LEU A 182 -8.95 13.46 14.43
CA LEU A 182 -9.68 14.58 14.98
C LEU A 182 -10.43 14.21 16.26
N LEU A 183 -11.12 13.07 16.29
CA LEU A 183 -11.82 12.60 17.48
C LEU A 183 -10.85 12.31 18.64
N ARG A 184 -9.69 11.75 18.37
CA ARG A 184 -8.62 11.55 19.37
C ARG A 184 -8.14 12.88 19.92
N MET A 185 -7.87 13.86 19.04
CA MET A 185 -7.43 15.19 19.43
C MET A 185 -8.49 15.93 20.27
N GLN A 186 -9.78 15.84 19.90
CA GLN A 186 -10.87 16.43 20.70
C GLN A 186 -10.97 15.83 22.10
N ARG A 187 -10.86 14.50 22.23
CA ARG A 187 -10.84 13.84 23.55
C ARG A 187 -9.64 14.28 24.36
N PHE A 188 -8.47 14.31 23.76
CA PHE A 188 -7.24 14.78 24.39
C PHE A 188 -7.37 16.21 24.93
N LEU A 189 -7.93 17.16 24.14
CA LEU A 189 -8.16 18.54 24.57
C LEU A 189 -9.20 18.63 25.70
N ALA A 190 -10.27 17.82 25.64
CA ALA A 190 -11.27 17.77 26.70
C ALA A 190 -10.68 17.30 28.02
N ASP A 191 -9.88 16.23 27.98
CA ASP A 191 -9.20 15.67 29.16
C ASP A 191 -8.16 16.65 29.71
N ALA A 192 -7.36 17.27 28.84
CA ALA A 192 -6.41 18.31 29.25
C ALA A 192 -7.09 19.50 29.95
N SER A 193 -8.23 19.93 29.40
CA SER A 193 -9.02 21.02 30.00
C SER A 193 -9.55 20.66 31.40
N HIS A 194 -9.98 19.40 31.59
CA HIS A 194 -10.41 18.91 32.90
C HIS A 194 -9.25 18.89 33.91
N ASP A 195 -8.09 18.45 33.50
CA ASP A 195 -6.91 18.32 34.35
C ASP A 195 -6.28 19.64 34.72
N LEU A 196 -6.43 20.67 33.87
CA LEU A 196 -6.05 22.04 34.20
C LEU A 196 -7.04 22.72 35.16
N ARG A 197 -8.34 22.38 35.08
CA ARG A 197 -9.37 22.97 35.94
C ARG A 197 -9.19 22.59 37.41
N THR A 198 -8.80 21.36 37.70
CA THR A 198 -8.64 20.86 39.07
C THR A 198 -7.62 21.64 39.89
N PRO A 199 -6.32 21.77 39.47
CA PRO A 199 -5.33 22.57 40.20
C PRO A 199 -5.72 24.06 40.24
N LEU A 200 -6.32 24.60 39.19
CA LEU A 200 -6.79 25.99 39.17
C LEU A 200 -7.85 26.24 40.25
N THR A 201 -8.75 25.29 40.47
CA THR A 201 -9.76 25.38 41.53
C THR A 201 -9.13 25.39 42.91
N VAL A 202 -8.09 24.56 43.13
CA VAL A 202 -7.33 24.51 44.40
C VAL A 202 -6.59 25.83 44.63
N ILE A 203 -5.87 26.33 43.64
CA ILE A 203 -5.17 27.63 43.69
C ILE A 203 -6.15 28.74 44.04
N LYS A 204 -7.30 28.81 43.33
CA LYS A 204 -8.34 29.81 43.58
C LYS A 204 -8.85 29.71 45.04
N GLY A 205 -9.17 28.52 45.52
CA GLY A 205 -9.69 28.30 46.87
C GLY A 205 -8.70 28.78 47.96
N TYR A 206 -7.45 28.37 47.86
CA TYR A 206 -6.43 28.84 48.81
C TYR A 206 -6.14 30.34 48.73
N SER A 207 -6.13 30.91 47.54
CA SER A 207 -5.97 32.34 47.32
C SER A 207 -7.12 33.15 47.94
N GLU A 208 -8.35 32.66 47.85
CA GLU A 208 -9.52 33.29 48.50
C GLU A 208 -9.46 33.19 50.01
N LEU A 209 -9.06 32.05 50.56
CA LEU A 209 -8.88 31.86 52.02
C LEU A 209 -7.79 32.79 52.59
N LEU A 210 -6.68 32.90 51.87
CA LEU A 210 -5.57 33.79 52.22
C LEU A 210 -5.98 35.28 52.12
N SER A 211 -6.68 35.69 51.07
CA SER A 211 -7.12 37.08 50.85
C SER A 211 -8.16 37.53 51.88
N LYS A 212 -9.06 36.64 52.32
CA LYS A 212 -10.08 36.91 53.32
C LYS A 212 -9.57 36.83 54.78
N GLY A 213 -8.26 36.52 55.01
CA GLY A 213 -7.69 36.39 56.31
C GLY A 213 -8.24 35.20 57.11
N GLN A 214 -8.83 34.23 56.46
CA GLN A 214 -9.42 33.05 57.14
C GLN A 214 -8.38 32.06 57.63
N ILE A 215 -7.15 32.15 57.13
CA ILE A 215 -5.98 31.41 57.63
C ILE A 215 -5.15 32.34 58.50
N SER A 216 -5.40 32.31 59.83
CA SER A 216 -4.78 33.24 60.76
C SER A 216 -3.43 32.77 61.31
N ASN A 217 -3.21 31.46 61.39
CA ASN A 217 -1.97 30.87 61.90
C ASN A 217 -0.83 31.02 60.84
N PRO A 218 0.35 31.54 61.21
CA PRO A 218 1.49 31.67 60.29
C PRO A 218 1.93 30.33 59.62
N GLU A 219 1.92 29.23 60.40
CA GLU A 219 2.26 27.91 59.86
C GLU A 219 1.24 27.42 58.80
N ASP A 220 -0.04 27.62 59.05
CA ASP A 220 -1.10 27.28 58.11
C ASP A 220 -1.06 28.14 56.84
N ARG A 221 -0.66 29.41 56.99
CA ARG A 221 -0.39 30.31 55.84
C ARG A 221 0.78 29.82 54.99
N GLY A 222 1.87 29.42 55.64
CA GLY A 222 3.02 28.79 54.96
C GLY A 222 2.59 27.57 54.16
N ARG A 223 1.87 26.63 54.79
CA ARG A 223 1.35 25.43 54.15
C ARG A 223 0.40 25.75 52.97
N ALA A 224 -0.43 26.79 53.09
CA ALA A 224 -1.31 27.23 52.01
C ALA A 224 -0.53 27.78 50.79
N PHE A 225 0.52 28.56 51.04
CA PHE A 225 1.40 29.03 49.95
C PHE A 225 2.19 27.90 49.32
N GLU A 226 2.73 26.97 50.11
CA GLU A 226 3.38 25.76 49.56
C GLU A 226 2.43 24.94 48.66
N ARG A 227 1.15 24.80 49.08
CA ARG A 227 0.13 24.11 48.30
C ARG A 227 -0.17 24.81 46.99
N VAL A 228 -0.35 26.14 47.03
CA VAL A 228 -0.55 26.94 45.79
C VAL A 228 0.64 26.79 44.85
N ASN A 229 1.88 26.92 45.39
CA ASN A 229 3.07 26.79 44.56
C ASN A 229 3.21 25.38 43.94
N SER A 230 2.90 24.33 44.70
CA SER A 230 2.92 22.94 44.19
C SER A 230 1.90 22.70 43.07
N GLU A 231 0.72 23.33 43.14
CA GLU A 231 -0.28 23.21 42.04
C GLU A 231 0.12 24.04 40.81
N ILE A 232 0.81 25.19 40.98
CA ILE A 232 1.38 25.97 39.87
C ILE A 232 2.43 25.13 39.12
N LEU A 233 3.39 24.54 39.80
CA LEU A 233 4.41 23.68 39.22
C LEU A 233 3.81 22.47 38.52
N ARG A 234 2.75 21.92 39.11
CA ARG A 234 1.99 20.82 38.46
C ARG A 234 1.36 21.25 37.15
N MET A 235 0.74 22.44 37.09
CA MET A 235 0.17 23.00 35.86
C MET A 235 1.22 23.28 34.81
N GLU A 236 2.38 23.87 35.20
CA GLU A 236 3.49 24.10 34.25
C GLU A 236 3.97 22.80 33.62
N ASN A 237 4.16 21.75 34.41
CA ASN A 237 4.54 20.43 33.90
C ASN A 237 3.48 19.84 32.96
N LEU A 238 2.19 19.98 33.30
CA LEU A 238 1.10 19.50 32.44
C LEU A 238 1.06 20.25 31.11
N ILE A 239 1.21 21.57 31.11
CA ILE A 239 1.26 22.38 29.89
C ILE A 239 2.45 21.97 29.03
N HIS A 240 3.62 21.76 29.64
CA HIS A 240 4.80 21.31 28.91
C HIS A 240 4.62 19.91 28.29
N ASP A 241 3.99 18.99 29.02
CA ASP A 241 3.65 17.65 28.52
C ASP A 241 2.66 17.72 27.33
N LEU A 242 1.68 18.62 27.38
CA LEU A 242 0.71 18.84 26.30
C LEU A 242 1.36 19.44 25.06
N LEU A 243 2.25 20.41 25.22
CA LEU A 243 2.99 21.00 24.11
C LEU A 243 3.89 19.98 23.43
N LEU A 244 4.63 19.18 24.21
CA LEU A 244 5.47 18.12 23.69
C LEU A 244 4.66 17.08 22.89
N LEU A 245 3.51 16.65 23.39
CA LEU A 245 2.63 15.71 22.67
C LEU A 245 2.07 16.32 21.39
N ALA A 246 1.83 17.63 21.36
CA ALA A 246 1.40 18.34 20.15
C ALA A 246 2.54 18.39 19.11
N GLU A 247 3.76 18.72 19.54
CA GLU A 247 4.96 18.76 18.68
C GLU A 247 5.31 17.39 18.11
N LEU A 248 5.26 16.34 18.91
CA LEU A 248 5.50 14.95 18.49
C LEU A 248 4.43 14.44 17.50
N GLY A 249 3.26 15.08 17.43
CA GLY A 249 2.17 14.81 16.46
C GLY A 249 2.30 15.55 15.13
N GLU A 250 3.14 16.59 15.06
CA GLU A 250 3.36 17.38 13.86
C GLU A 250 4.55 16.86 13.03
N THR A 251 4.62 17.27 11.76
CA THR A 251 5.67 16.87 10.80
C THR A 251 7.03 17.56 11.03
N SER A 252 7.16 18.37 12.07
CA SER A 252 8.43 19.02 12.44
C SER A 252 9.35 17.96 13.06
N ARG A 253 10.37 17.53 12.31
CA ARG A 253 11.36 16.58 12.80
C ARG A 253 12.34 17.31 13.72
N PRO A 254 12.53 16.87 14.98
CA PRO A 254 13.61 17.36 15.82
C PRO A 254 14.96 17.03 15.16
N ILE A 255 15.98 17.76 15.55
CA ILE A 255 17.35 17.47 15.10
C ILE A 255 17.80 16.19 15.78
N PHE A 256 17.86 15.12 15.00
CA PHE A 256 18.45 13.85 15.45
C PHE A 256 19.97 13.94 15.33
N ALA A 257 20.65 13.49 16.36
CA ALA A 257 22.10 13.38 16.39
C ALA A 257 22.49 12.03 17.00
N GLU A 258 23.68 11.56 16.70
CA GLU A 258 24.26 10.42 17.38
C GLU A 258 24.56 10.79 18.84
N LEU A 259 24.08 10.00 19.78
CA LEU A 259 24.25 10.22 21.22
C LEU A 259 24.51 8.92 21.96
N ASP A 260 25.26 9.02 23.06
CA ASP A 260 25.50 7.91 23.97
C ASP A 260 24.34 7.78 24.97
N LEU A 261 23.51 6.74 24.76
CA LEU A 261 22.37 6.45 25.63
C LEU A 261 22.84 5.91 27.00
N SER A 262 24.03 5.28 27.07
CA SER A 262 24.59 4.75 28.31
C SER A 262 24.93 5.88 29.28
N ASP A 263 25.59 6.92 28.79
CA ASP A 263 25.97 8.09 29.60
C ASP A 263 24.73 8.82 30.10
N LEU A 264 23.75 9.01 29.21
CA LEU A 264 22.48 9.66 29.55
C LEU A 264 21.75 8.87 30.65
N LEU A 265 21.61 7.55 30.49
CA LEU A 265 20.89 6.68 31.44
C LEU A 265 21.60 6.59 32.77
N THR A 266 22.94 6.42 32.78
CA THR A 266 23.76 6.36 33.98
C THR A 266 23.63 7.62 34.83
N SER A 267 23.61 8.81 34.18
CA SER A 267 23.39 10.08 34.90
C SER A 267 22.03 10.09 35.61
N TYR A 268 20.96 9.64 34.94
CA TYR A 268 19.62 9.58 35.55
C TYR A 268 19.52 8.53 36.69
N VAL A 269 20.16 7.38 36.54
CA VAL A 269 20.21 6.35 37.57
C VAL A 269 20.90 6.89 38.82
N HIS A 270 22.03 7.59 38.66
CA HIS A 270 22.75 8.21 39.74
C HIS A 270 21.91 9.26 40.49
N ASP A 271 21.27 10.17 39.73
CA ASP A 271 20.40 11.20 40.32
C ASP A 271 19.21 10.57 41.05
N PHE A 272 18.56 9.56 40.44
CA PHE A 272 17.43 8.86 41.04
C PHE A 272 17.82 8.15 42.34
N THR A 273 18.97 7.48 42.39
CA THR A 273 19.49 6.79 43.57
C THR A 273 19.79 7.78 44.69
N THR A 274 20.38 8.93 44.34
CA THR A 274 20.68 10.00 45.30
C THR A 274 19.43 10.59 45.94
N LEU A 275 18.37 10.78 45.14
CA LEU A 275 17.07 11.31 45.58
C LEU A 275 16.20 10.28 46.30
N ASN A 276 16.48 8.99 46.15
CA ASN A 276 15.68 7.89 46.72
C ASN A 276 16.57 6.85 47.41
N PRO A 277 17.31 7.21 48.51
CA PRO A 277 18.31 6.35 49.11
C PRO A 277 17.78 5.08 49.77
N GLY A 278 16.45 4.97 49.96
CA GLY A 278 15.79 3.76 50.51
C GLY A 278 15.47 2.69 49.48
N ARG A 279 15.65 2.97 48.18
CA ARG A 279 15.32 2.03 47.10
C ARG A 279 16.51 1.17 46.71
N GLN A 280 16.27 -0.12 46.52
CA GLN A 280 17.26 -1.01 45.93
C GLN A 280 17.21 -0.86 44.42
N LEU A 281 18.27 -0.33 43.79
CA LEU A 281 18.42 -0.21 42.37
C LEU A 281 19.56 -1.11 41.87
N VAL A 282 19.27 -1.96 40.92
CA VAL A 282 20.25 -2.81 40.21
C VAL A 282 20.36 -2.30 38.79
N GLU A 283 21.57 -1.97 38.36
CA GLU A 283 21.85 -1.52 37.01
C GLU A 283 22.75 -2.49 36.25
N GLU A 284 22.40 -2.75 34.99
CA GLU A 284 23.19 -3.53 34.03
C GLU A 284 23.22 -2.69 32.73
N ILE A 285 24.15 -1.72 32.67
CA ILE A 285 24.26 -0.78 31.57
C ILE A 285 25.52 -1.09 30.75
N GLU A 286 25.36 -1.53 29.49
CA GLU A 286 26.47 -1.68 28.55
C GLU A 286 26.99 -0.28 28.18
N SER A 287 28.30 -0.04 28.25
CA SER A 287 28.91 1.25 27.94
C SER A 287 28.98 1.51 26.41
N GLY A 288 28.85 2.78 26.01
CA GLY A 288 29.02 3.21 24.62
C GLY A 288 27.89 2.76 23.70
N VAL A 289 26.69 2.62 24.21
CA VAL A 289 25.51 2.29 23.39
C VAL A 289 25.04 3.55 22.68
N MET A 290 25.45 3.71 21.41
CA MET A 290 25.11 4.85 20.57
C MET A 290 23.76 4.61 19.88
N ILE A 291 22.92 5.65 19.84
CA ILE A 291 21.69 5.70 19.07
C ILE A 291 21.57 7.05 18.34
N GLU A 292 20.79 7.09 17.25
CA GLU A 292 20.42 8.33 16.58
C GLU A 292 19.10 8.84 17.15
N GLY A 293 19.09 10.05 17.73
CA GLY A 293 17.89 10.59 18.37
C GLY A 293 18.01 12.01 18.86
N SER A 294 16.90 12.52 19.42
CA SER A 294 16.85 13.79 20.13
C SER A 294 17.21 13.58 21.59
N ILE A 295 18.31 14.19 22.04
CA ILE A 295 18.76 14.11 23.44
C ILE A 295 17.70 14.64 24.41
N GLU A 296 16.97 15.69 24.01
CA GLU A 296 15.92 16.31 24.82
C GLU A 296 14.73 15.37 25.01
N HIS A 297 14.28 14.75 23.94
CA HIS A 297 13.16 13.80 23.97
C HIS A 297 13.53 12.52 24.72
N LEU A 298 14.72 11.96 24.51
CA LEU A 298 15.17 10.78 25.25
C LEU A 298 15.36 11.07 26.74
N ARG A 299 15.87 12.24 27.08
CA ARG A 299 15.92 12.73 28.46
C ARG A 299 14.52 12.75 29.08
N ARG A 300 13.53 13.28 28.37
CA ARG A 300 12.13 13.35 28.82
C ARG A 300 11.51 11.96 28.98
N LEU A 301 11.82 11.03 28.07
CA LEU A 301 11.40 9.64 28.15
C LEU A 301 11.89 8.99 29.45
N ILE A 302 13.20 9.04 29.70
CA ILE A 302 13.82 8.46 30.91
C ILE A 302 13.24 9.10 32.16
N GLN A 303 13.12 10.42 32.19
CA GLN A 303 12.55 11.17 33.31
C GLN A 303 11.11 10.73 33.61
N ASN A 304 10.29 10.51 32.58
CA ASN A 304 8.91 10.03 32.76
C ASN A 304 8.86 8.62 33.36
N VAL A 305 9.75 7.71 32.93
CA VAL A 305 9.80 6.36 33.49
C VAL A 305 10.18 6.43 34.98
N PHE A 306 11.23 7.14 35.35
CA PHE A 306 11.67 7.25 36.76
C PHE A 306 10.66 8.02 37.63
N ASN A 307 10.00 9.06 37.09
CA ASN A 307 8.91 9.76 37.80
C ASN A 307 7.71 8.84 38.05
N ASN A 308 7.37 7.97 37.10
CA ASN A 308 6.32 6.97 37.30
C ASN A 308 6.69 6.00 38.42
N ILE A 309 7.94 5.52 38.47
CA ILE A 309 8.43 4.65 39.54
C ILE A 309 8.34 5.38 40.88
N ALA A 310 8.86 6.61 40.97
CA ALA A 310 8.83 7.38 42.20
C ALA A 310 7.44 7.60 42.81
N ARG A 311 6.45 7.80 41.92
CA ARG A 311 5.05 8.11 42.30
C ARG A 311 4.19 6.90 42.59
N HIS A 312 4.35 5.83 41.79
CA HIS A 312 3.41 4.71 41.76
C HIS A 312 3.94 3.45 42.47
N THR A 313 5.14 3.50 43.01
CA THR A 313 5.71 2.36 43.73
C THR A 313 6.05 2.73 45.17
N PRO A 314 5.98 1.78 46.14
CA PRO A 314 6.46 1.99 47.52
C PRO A 314 7.90 2.49 47.55
N VAL A 315 8.27 3.21 48.62
CA VAL A 315 9.62 3.82 48.77
C VAL A 315 10.75 2.77 48.85
N ASP A 316 10.42 1.55 49.26
CA ASP A 316 11.34 0.40 49.36
C ASP A 316 11.24 -0.56 48.14
N ALA A 317 10.44 -0.23 47.13
CA ALA A 317 10.34 -1.05 45.95
C ALA A 317 11.65 -1.13 45.17
N SER A 318 12.03 -2.35 44.78
CA SER A 318 13.23 -2.57 43.96
C SER A 318 13.04 -2.06 42.53
N VAL A 319 14.13 -1.59 41.95
CA VAL A 319 14.17 -1.13 40.52
C VAL A 319 15.32 -1.84 39.82
N LYS A 320 15.08 -2.31 38.61
CA LYS A 320 16.12 -2.87 37.74
C LYS A 320 16.17 -2.08 36.43
N VAL A 321 17.38 -1.69 36.03
CA VAL A 321 17.66 -0.98 34.78
C VAL A 321 18.62 -1.82 33.97
N TYR A 322 18.24 -2.08 32.72
CA TYR A 322 19.05 -2.81 31.75
C TYR A 322 19.18 -2.00 30.46
N LEU A 323 20.40 -1.86 29.97
CA LEU A 323 20.67 -1.32 28.62
C LEU A 323 21.73 -2.19 27.95
N GLY A 324 21.45 -2.64 26.73
CA GLY A 324 22.42 -3.43 25.98
C GLY A 324 22.04 -3.60 24.51
N ARG A 325 23.01 -4.07 23.73
CA ARG A 325 22.81 -4.35 22.29
C ARG A 325 22.33 -5.77 22.07
N GLN A 326 21.31 -5.90 21.22
CA GLN A 326 20.81 -7.19 20.71
C GLN A 326 20.98 -7.23 19.19
N GLY A 327 22.14 -7.62 18.72
CA GLY A 327 22.49 -7.57 17.31
C GLY A 327 22.58 -6.12 16.81
N LYS A 328 21.66 -5.71 15.93
CA LYS A 328 21.57 -4.33 15.41
C LYS A 328 20.61 -3.44 16.20
N LYS A 329 19.96 -3.96 17.21
CA LYS A 329 18.97 -3.25 18.03
C LYS A 329 19.54 -2.93 19.38
N VAL A 330 19.04 -1.85 19.98
CA VAL A 330 19.35 -1.45 21.35
C VAL A 330 18.11 -1.75 22.20
N LEU A 331 18.30 -2.49 23.29
CA LEU A 331 17.26 -2.81 24.26
C LEU A 331 17.48 -2.02 25.54
N LEU A 332 16.52 -1.17 25.90
CA LEU A 332 16.39 -0.52 27.20
C LEU A 332 15.21 -1.15 27.94
N THR A 333 15.47 -1.64 29.16
CA THR A 333 14.41 -2.18 30.03
C THR A 333 14.53 -1.56 31.41
N ILE A 334 13.43 -0.99 31.91
CA ILE A 334 13.33 -0.46 33.28
C ILE A 334 12.18 -1.15 33.97
N GLU A 335 12.46 -1.85 35.07
CA GLU A 335 11.50 -2.66 35.83
C GLU A 335 11.35 -2.12 37.23
N ASP A 336 10.12 -2.16 37.75
CA ASP A 336 9.83 -1.80 39.14
C ASP A 336 9.13 -2.92 39.92
N GLY A 337 9.17 -2.82 41.25
CA GLY A 337 8.49 -3.72 42.18
C GLY A 337 7.16 -3.19 42.72
N GLY A 338 6.48 -2.33 41.99
CA GLY A 338 5.19 -1.75 42.36
C GLY A 338 3.98 -2.67 42.10
N ALA A 339 2.78 -2.09 42.04
CA ALA A 339 1.53 -2.81 41.77
C ALA A 339 1.36 -3.18 40.29
N GLY A 340 2.16 -2.56 39.39
CA GLY A 340 2.04 -2.73 37.94
C GLY A 340 0.77 -2.06 37.36
N LEU A 341 0.44 -2.45 36.11
CA LEU A 341 -0.78 -2.01 35.44
C LEU A 341 -1.90 -3.04 35.58
N PRO A 342 -3.17 -2.64 35.49
CA PRO A 342 -4.27 -3.59 35.38
C PRO A 342 -4.14 -4.42 34.08
N PRO A 343 -4.76 -5.61 34.02
CA PRO A 343 -4.59 -6.54 32.89
C PRO A 343 -4.94 -5.94 31.51
N SER A 344 -5.86 -4.97 31.43
CA SER A 344 -6.17 -4.22 30.22
C SER A 344 -5.00 -3.37 29.73
N GLY A 345 -4.24 -2.77 30.64
CA GLY A 345 -3.09 -1.92 30.33
C GLY A 345 -1.94 -2.64 29.60
N TYR A 346 -1.84 -3.95 29.76
CA TYR A 346 -0.83 -4.76 29.06
C TYR A 346 -1.31 -5.27 27.69
N ARG A 347 -2.64 -5.33 27.44
CA ARG A 347 -3.23 -5.89 26.21
C ARG A 347 -3.39 -4.86 25.09
N ASP A 348 -3.82 -3.67 25.46
CA ASP A 348 -4.28 -2.68 24.47
C ASP A 348 -3.14 -1.82 23.91
N GLY A 349 -1.91 -1.98 24.43
CA GLY A 349 -0.74 -1.18 24.04
C GLY A 349 -0.89 0.31 24.38
N VAL A 350 0.21 1.02 24.52
CA VAL A 350 0.21 2.48 24.72
C VAL A 350 0.34 3.15 23.35
N THR A 351 -0.58 4.05 23.02
CA THR A 351 -0.42 4.96 21.88
C THR A 351 -0.28 6.40 22.38
N ALA A 352 0.39 7.24 21.59
CA ALA A 352 0.75 8.62 21.93
C ALA A 352 -0.41 9.52 22.42
N LEU A 353 -1.65 9.13 22.22
CA LEU A 353 -2.84 9.92 22.58
C LEU A 353 -3.89 9.11 23.39
N ASN A 354 -3.57 7.89 23.82
CA ASN A 354 -4.47 7.11 24.67
C ASN A 354 -4.01 7.23 26.14
N ARG A 355 -4.85 7.83 26.95
CA ARG A 355 -4.67 7.80 28.41
C ARG A 355 -4.92 6.41 28.96
N PHE A 356 -4.03 5.94 29.84
CA PHE A 356 -4.37 4.83 30.74
C PHE A 356 -5.21 5.37 31.91
N ASP A 357 -6.53 5.25 31.78
CA ASP A 357 -7.52 5.78 32.72
C ASP A 357 -7.68 4.86 33.95
N THR A 358 -6.58 4.34 34.50
CA THR A 358 -6.65 3.32 35.58
C THR A 358 -6.22 3.81 36.96
N SER A 359 -5.88 5.08 37.11
CA SER A 359 -5.55 5.64 38.44
C SER A 359 -6.28 6.94 38.71
N ARG A 360 -7.59 6.90 38.78
CA ARG A 360 -8.39 7.93 39.47
C ARG A 360 -8.24 7.79 40.98
N SER A 361 -7.03 7.80 41.49
CA SER A 361 -6.81 8.14 42.89
C SER A 361 -6.48 9.61 42.96
N PRO A 362 -7.38 10.48 43.50
CA PRO A 362 -7.13 11.92 43.63
C PRO A 362 -5.88 12.25 44.42
N GLU A 363 -5.36 11.28 45.17
CA GLU A 363 -4.28 11.43 46.12
C GLU A 363 -2.88 11.34 45.54
N THR A 364 -2.67 10.75 44.33
CA THR A 364 -1.32 10.51 43.78
C THR A 364 -0.87 11.49 42.69
N GLY A 365 -1.68 12.46 42.33
CA GLY A 365 -1.27 13.72 41.68
C GLY A 365 -0.59 13.65 40.28
N GLY A 366 -0.70 12.57 39.52
CA GLY A 366 -0.10 12.43 38.19
C GLY A 366 -0.99 12.98 37.06
N SER A 367 -0.40 13.50 35.97
CA SER A 367 -1.11 13.95 34.76
C SER A 367 -1.70 12.80 33.95
N GLY A 368 -1.31 11.56 34.19
CA GLY A 368 -1.67 10.39 33.39
C GLY A 368 -1.08 10.38 31.96
N LEU A 369 -0.28 11.39 31.62
CA LEU A 369 0.33 11.56 30.29
C LEU A 369 1.69 10.89 30.15
N GLY A 370 2.35 10.48 31.25
CA GLY A 370 3.73 9.98 31.24
C GLY A 370 3.93 8.80 30.25
N LEU A 371 3.06 7.79 30.31
CA LEU A 371 3.15 6.65 29.38
C LEU A 371 2.85 7.05 27.93
N SER A 372 1.95 8.00 27.70
CA SER A 372 1.65 8.54 26.37
C SER A 372 2.84 9.29 25.78
N ILE A 373 3.59 10.04 26.62
CA ILE A 373 4.83 10.73 26.23
C ILE A 373 5.91 9.71 25.88
N ILE A 374 6.10 8.68 26.72
CA ILE A 374 7.05 7.58 26.42
C ILE A 374 6.71 6.95 25.07
N ALA A 375 5.45 6.61 24.82
CA ALA A 375 5.01 6.01 23.57
C ALA A 375 5.23 6.93 22.35
N ALA A 376 4.96 8.22 22.48
CA ALA A 376 5.16 9.20 21.43
C ALA A 376 6.65 9.33 21.07
N ILE A 377 7.53 9.47 22.07
CA ILE A 377 8.97 9.60 21.86
C ILE A 377 9.56 8.31 21.25
N VAL A 378 9.16 7.13 21.72
CA VAL A 378 9.60 5.85 21.15
C VAL A 378 9.16 5.73 19.69
N SER A 379 7.93 6.12 19.37
CA SER A 379 7.42 6.11 17.99
C SER A 379 8.16 7.09 17.09
N GLU A 380 8.52 8.27 17.56
CA GLU A 380 9.32 9.26 16.84
C GLU A 380 10.71 8.72 16.49
N HIS A 381 11.32 7.96 17.40
CA HIS A 381 12.62 7.31 17.20
C HIS A 381 12.50 5.97 16.41
N ASN A 382 11.33 5.67 15.81
CA ASN A 382 11.04 4.40 15.13
C ASN A 382 11.26 3.15 16.01
N GLY A 383 11.20 3.30 17.33
CA GLY A 383 11.34 2.25 18.30
C GLY A 383 10.04 1.47 18.56
N ILE A 384 10.14 0.42 19.32
CA ILE A 384 9.01 -0.41 19.77
C ILE A 384 8.92 -0.32 21.29
N LEU A 385 7.76 0.07 21.83
CA LEU A 385 7.45 0.08 23.25
C LEU A 385 6.64 -1.16 23.62
N ASN A 386 7.14 -1.96 24.56
CA ASN A 386 6.45 -3.08 25.15
C ASN A 386 6.24 -2.83 26.64
N LEU A 387 5.03 -2.97 27.13
CA LEU A 387 4.72 -2.97 28.56
C LEU A 387 4.40 -4.39 29.00
N ARG A 388 5.10 -4.87 29.99
CA ARG A 388 4.86 -6.22 30.56
C ARG A 388 4.89 -6.19 32.08
N LYS A 389 4.40 -7.25 32.69
CA LYS A 389 4.56 -7.43 34.13
C LYS A 389 6.04 -7.63 34.45
N SER A 390 6.55 -6.89 35.42
CA SER A 390 7.90 -7.01 35.90
C SER A 390 8.11 -8.31 36.66
N ASN A 391 9.34 -8.86 36.58
CA ASN A 391 9.77 -9.97 37.45
C ASN A 391 9.88 -9.57 38.92
N LEU A 392 9.94 -8.26 39.21
CA LEU A 392 9.92 -7.68 40.55
C LEU A 392 8.51 -7.50 41.11
N GLY A 393 7.46 -7.78 40.29
CA GLY A 393 6.07 -7.70 40.66
C GLY A 393 5.27 -6.57 40.01
N GLY A 394 5.91 -5.47 39.64
CA GLY A 394 5.32 -4.25 39.12
C GLY A 394 5.27 -4.17 37.58
N LEU A 395 5.68 -3.02 37.04
CA LEU A 395 5.73 -2.71 35.62
C LEU A 395 7.15 -2.87 35.08
N ALA A 396 7.24 -3.48 33.88
CA ALA A 396 8.44 -3.43 33.05
C ALA A 396 8.16 -2.62 31.79
N VAL A 397 8.93 -1.55 31.61
CA VAL A 397 8.94 -0.73 30.39
C VAL A 397 10.12 -1.19 29.55
N GLU A 398 9.83 -1.80 28.41
CA GLU A 398 10.83 -2.34 27.48
C GLU A 398 10.78 -1.54 26.19
N ILE A 399 11.91 -0.99 25.76
CA ILE A 399 12.03 -0.14 24.57
C ILE A 399 13.12 -0.73 23.69
N ILE A 400 12.80 -0.92 22.41
CA ILE A 400 13.72 -1.41 21.38
C ILE A 400 13.90 -0.29 20.35
N PHE A 401 15.14 0.18 20.21
CA PHE A 401 15.55 1.13 19.17
C PHE A 401 16.26 0.47 18.01
#